data_350469da786ce391e9602483fa2b1dd3
#
_entry.id   350469da786ce391e9602483fa2b1dd3
#
_cell.length_a   1.000
_cell.length_b   1.000
_cell.length_c   1.000
_cell.angle_alpha   90.00
_cell.angle_beta   90.00
_cell.angle_gamma   90.00
#
_symmetry.space_group_name_H-M   'P 1'
#
loop_
_entity.id
_entity.type
_entity.pdbx_description
1 polymer ?
#
loop_
_entity_poly.entity_id
_entity_poly.type
_entity_poly.pdbx_seq_one_letter_code
_entity_poly.pdbx_strand_id
1 'polypeptide(L)'
;MASRYGLQIRTATPADAPGIAELMGNAGYPANAAALADRLEALRKEGGTAFLALEWGPPSGLIVLNWFRTLDADHRVAQISTLLVGPGERRRGIARLLLKSASQAARSAGCGSLHLLAPPSVPSLGHFAKASGFEEAGSSLVRPLRKGAP
;
A
#
# COMPACT_ATOMS: atom_id res chain seq x y z
N MET A 1 0.66 -5.66 -14.79
CA MET A 1 0.53 -5.13 -16.16
C MET A 1 1.83 -4.44 -16.56
N ALA A 2 2.39 -4.81 -17.67
CA ALA A 2 3.60 -4.18 -18.17
C ALA A 2 3.26 -2.89 -18.90
N SER A 3 4.03 -1.84 -18.70
CA SER A 3 3.95 -0.63 -19.50
C SER A 3 4.90 -0.72 -20.69
N ARG A 4 4.74 0.21 -21.64
CA ARG A 4 5.65 0.29 -22.81
C ARG A 4 7.10 0.60 -22.42
N TYR A 5 7.36 1.01 -21.19
CA TYR A 5 8.69 1.32 -20.69
C TYR A 5 9.26 0.20 -19.80
N GLY A 6 8.63 -0.99 -19.83
CA GLY A 6 9.06 -2.11 -19.01
C GLY A 6 8.55 -2.09 -17.58
N LEU A 7 7.83 -1.05 -17.17
CA LEU A 7 7.24 -0.99 -15.82
C LEU A 7 6.13 -2.02 -15.71
N GLN A 8 6.21 -2.85 -14.68
CA GLN A 8 5.26 -3.91 -14.42
C GLN A 8 4.70 -3.77 -13.01
N ILE A 9 3.38 -3.96 -12.86
CA ILE A 9 2.74 -4.05 -11.56
C ILE A 9 2.38 -5.52 -11.32
N ARG A 10 2.84 -6.07 -10.21
CA ARG A 10 2.49 -7.45 -9.84
C ARG A 10 2.31 -7.59 -8.34
N THR A 11 1.64 -8.66 -7.94
CA THR A 11 1.45 -9.01 -6.53
C THR A 11 2.81 -9.31 -5.89
N ALA A 12 3.02 -8.77 -4.68
CA ALA A 12 4.20 -9.04 -3.88
C ALA A 12 4.09 -10.42 -3.22
N THR A 13 5.22 -11.09 -3.10
CA THR A 13 5.35 -12.37 -2.40
C THR A 13 6.41 -12.25 -1.31
N PRO A 14 6.50 -13.20 -0.35
CA PRO A 14 7.57 -13.16 0.65
C PRO A 14 8.98 -13.12 0.06
N ALA A 15 9.17 -13.67 -1.14
CA ALA A 15 10.47 -13.61 -1.83
C ALA A 15 10.88 -12.19 -2.21
N ASP A 16 9.94 -11.25 -2.25
CA ASP A 16 10.23 -9.85 -2.57
C ASP A 16 10.71 -9.04 -1.36
N ALA A 17 10.75 -9.63 -0.18
CA ALA A 17 11.07 -8.91 1.05
C ALA A 17 12.40 -8.15 1.01
N PRO A 18 13.50 -8.68 0.46
CA PRO A 18 14.76 -7.91 0.38
C PRO A 18 14.61 -6.62 -0.43
N GLY A 19 13.95 -6.68 -1.59
CA GLY A 19 13.72 -5.49 -2.42
C GLY A 19 12.80 -4.49 -1.75
N ILE A 20 11.77 -4.97 -1.07
CA ILE A 20 10.85 -4.10 -0.32
C ILE A 20 11.59 -3.42 0.84
N ALA A 21 12.47 -4.14 1.54
CA ALA A 21 13.28 -3.56 2.61
C ALA A 21 14.16 -2.42 2.09
N GLU A 22 14.74 -2.59 0.90
CA GLU A 22 15.54 -1.55 0.28
C GLU A 22 14.69 -0.33 -0.07
N LEU A 23 13.53 -0.53 -0.69
CA LEU A 23 12.61 0.56 -1.00
C LEU A 23 12.19 1.33 0.25
N MET A 24 11.79 0.62 1.30
CA MET A 24 11.37 1.24 2.56
C MET A 24 12.53 1.97 3.25
N GLY A 25 13.72 1.39 3.25
CA GLY A 25 14.91 2.02 3.81
C GLY A 25 15.24 3.33 3.10
N ASN A 26 15.18 3.35 1.78
CA ASN A 26 15.43 4.55 0.98
C ASN A 26 14.36 5.64 1.22
N ALA A 27 13.18 5.24 1.64
CA ALA A 27 12.09 6.16 1.98
C ALA A 27 12.10 6.60 3.45
N GLY A 28 13.09 6.17 4.23
CA GLY A 28 13.22 6.54 5.64
C GLY A 28 12.50 5.61 6.61
N TYR A 29 12.08 4.43 6.16
CA TYR A 29 11.40 3.44 6.99
C TYR A 29 12.23 2.15 7.06
N PRO A 30 13.25 2.08 7.93
CA PRO A 30 14.10 0.90 8.02
C PRO A 30 13.28 -0.34 8.32
N ALA A 31 13.55 -1.43 7.59
CA ALA A 31 12.81 -2.66 7.75
C ALA A 31 13.74 -3.87 7.57
N ASN A 32 13.45 -4.92 8.32
CA ASN A 32 14.16 -6.18 8.25
C ASN A 32 13.48 -7.10 7.24
N ALA A 33 14.24 -7.63 6.29
CA ALA A 33 13.68 -8.47 5.23
C ALA A 33 12.97 -9.72 5.76
N ALA A 34 13.52 -10.38 6.78
CA ALA A 34 12.90 -11.56 7.36
C ALA A 34 11.54 -11.23 8.00
N ALA A 35 11.47 -10.11 8.73
CA ALA A 35 10.22 -9.65 9.32
C ALA A 35 9.19 -9.28 8.24
N LEU A 36 9.64 -8.65 7.16
CA LEU A 36 8.75 -8.31 6.04
C LEU A 36 8.21 -9.56 5.36
N ALA A 37 9.03 -10.59 5.17
CA ALA A 37 8.57 -11.84 4.59
C ALA A 37 7.46 -12.48 5.42
N ASP A 38 7.62 -12.50 6.73
CA ASP A 38 6.59 -13.01 7.64
C ASP A 38 5.30 -12.19 7.58
N ARG A 39 5.43 -10.87 7.54
CA ARG A 39 4.28 -9.96 7.45
C ARG A 39 3.53 -10.10 6.12
N LEU A 40 4.24 -10.30 5.02
CA LEU A 40 3.62 -10.52 3.71
C LEU A 40 2.84 -11.84 3.70
N GLU A 41 3.38 -12.88 4.31
CA GLU A 41 2.67 -14.15 4.43
C GLU A 41 1.42 -14.01 5.31
N ALA A 42 1.53 -13.32 6.44
CA ALA A 42 0.41 -13.05 7.33
C ALA A 42 -0.65 -12.21 6.63
N LEU A 43 -0.26 -11.20 5.89
CA LEU A 43 -1.17 -10.33 5.13
C LEU A 43 -2.06 -11.16 4.20
N ARG A 44 -1.46 -12.06 3.45
CA ARG A 44 -2.19 -12.91 2.52
C ARG A 44 -3.21 -13.80 3.23
N LYS A 45 -2.84 -14.34 4.39
CA LYS A 45 -3.71 -15.23 5.18
C LYS A 45 -4.83 -14.48 5.89
N GLU A 46 -4.59 -13.24 6.29
CA GLU A 46 -5.50 -12.47 7.13
C GLU A 46 -6.44 -11.54 6.35
N GLY A 47 -6.39 -11.60 5.04
CA GLY A 47 -7.26 -10.79 4.19
C GLY A 47 -6.61 -9.49 3.77
N GLY A 48 -5.70 -9.58 2.82
CA GLY A 48 -5.01 -8.43 2.27
C GLY A 48 -4.12 -8.84 1.12
N THR A 49 -3.51 -7.85 0.52
CA THR A 49 -2.55 -8.07 -0.57
C THR A 49 -1.63 -6.87 -0.70
N ALA A 50 -0.57 -7.04 -1.46
CA ALA A 50 0.36 -5.98 -1.77
C ALA A 50 0.77 -6.08 -3.23
N PHE A 51 1.02 -4.93 -3.85
CA PHE A 51 1.50 -4.85 -5.22
C PHE A 51 2.79 -4.07 -5.29
N LEU A 52 3.66 -4.49 -6.18
CA LEU A 52 4.93 -3.84 -6.47
C LEU A 52 4.93 -3.25 -7.86
N ALA A 53 5.59 -2.12 -8.00
CA ALA A 53 5.95 -1.57 -9.29
C ALA A 53 7.41 -1.94 -9.56
N LEU A 54 7.66 -2.62 -10.66
CA LEU A 54 8.97 -3.17 -11.01
C LEU A 54 9.33 -2.79 -12.44
N GLU A 55 10.60 -2.42 -12.63
CA GLU A 55 11.20 -2.34 -13.96
C GLU A 55 12.39 -3.29 -13.99
N TRP A 56 13.46 -2.89 -13.34
CA TRP A 56 14.67 -3.64 -13.12
C TRP A 56 15.26 -3.16 -11.78
N GLY A 57 16.01 -4.04 -11.13
CA GLY A 57 16.53 -3.74 -9.80
C GLY A 57 15.43 -3.78 -8.73
N PRO A 58 15.60 -3.04 -7.64
CA PRO A 58 14.62 -3.04 -6.55
C PRO A 58 13.31 -2.40 -7.00
N PRO A 59 12.19 -2.70 -6.29
CA PRO A 59 10.91 -2.09 -6.62
C PRO A 59 10.96 -0.56 -6.58
N SER A 60 10.26 0.07 -7.50
CA SER A 60 10.11 1.52 -7.54
C SER A 60 8.89 2.01 -6.76
N GLY A 61 7.99 1.10 -6.38
CA GLY A 61 6.81 1.45 -5.60
C GLY A 61 6.16 0.24 -4.96
N LEU A 62 5.36 0.51 -3.95
CA LEU A 62 4.66 -0.50 -3.14
C LEU A 62 3.32 0.05 -2.70
N ILE A 63 2.28 -0.75 -2.80
CA ILE A 63 0.99 -0.48 -2.15
C ILE A 63 0.57 -1.73 -1.37
N VAL A 64 0.11 -1.53 -0.14
CA VAL A 64 -0.38 -2.60 0.73
C VAL A 64 -1.78 -2.26 1.16
N LEU A 65 -2.69 -3.23 1.07
CA LEU A 65 -4.05 -3.05 1.52
C LEU A 65 -4.56 -4.28 2.27
N ASN A 66 -5.44 -4.00 3.22
CA ASN A 66 -6.16 -4.99 4.00
C ASN A 66 -7.64 -4.79 3.80
N TRP A 67 -8.43 -5.84 3.94
CA TRP A 67 -9.89 -5.71 3.93
C TRP A 67 -10.50 -6.43 5.13
N PHE A 68 -11.62 -5.90 5.57
CA PHE A 68 -12.30 -6.37 6.76
C PHE A 68 -13.80 -6.08 6.67
N ARG A 69 -14.57 -6.75 7.51
CA ARG A 69 -16.00 -6.50 7.64
C ARG A 69 -16.28 -5.56 8.78
N THR A 70 -17.29 -4.71 8.60
CA THR A 70 -17.89 -3.94 9.68
C THR A 70 -19.34 -4.40 9.83
N LEU A 71 -19.93 -4.17 11.01
CA LEU A 71 -21.29 -4.64 11.28
C LEU A 71 -22.36 -3.80 10.60
N ASP A 72 -22.03 -2.59 10.20
CA ASP A 72 -22.98 -1.61 9.65
C ASP A 72 -22.92 -1.51 8.12
N ALA A 73 -22.07 -2.30 7.46
CA ALA A 73 -21.93 -2.24 6.01
C ALA A 73 -22.19 -3.60 5.37
N ASP A 74 -22.84 -3.59 4.22
CA ASP A 74 -23.13 -4.80 3.46
C ASP A 74 -21.88 -5.39 2.79
N HIS A 75 -20.89 -4.55 2.52
CA HIS A 75 -19.66 -4.93 1.83
C HIS A 75 -18.46 -4.75 2.75
N ARG A 76 -17.39 -5.45 2.42
CA ARG A 76 -16.10 -5.26 3.12
C ARG A 76 -15.56 -3.88 2.84
N VAL A 77 -14.72 -3.43 3.76
CA VAL A 77 -13.93 -2.19 3.61
C VAL A 77 -12.49 -2.58 3.32
N ALA A 78 -11.91 -1.96 2.32
CA ALA A 78 -10.48 -2.07 2.08
C ALA A 78 -9.76 -0.83 2.62
N GLN A 79 -8.59 -1.02 3.19
CA GLN A 79 -7.77 0.08 3.68
C GLN A 79 -6.35 -0.04 3.16
N ILE A 80 -5.86 1.02 2.54
CA ILE A 80 -4.47 1.12 2.14
C ILE A 80 -3.66 1.50 3.38
N SER A 81 -2.80 0.59 3.80
CA SER A 81 -1.94 0.81 4.98
C SER A 81 -0.56 1.36 4.59
N THR A 82 -0.14 1.16 3.35
CA THR A 82 1.14 1.66 2.85
C THR A 82 1.00 2.02 1.38
N LEU A 83 1.53 3.19 1.02
CA LEU A 83 1.70 3.60 -0.37
C LEU A 83 3.02 4.35 -0.45
N LEU A 84 4.01 3.73 -1.07
CA LEU A 84 5.36 4.27 -1.21
C LEU A 84 5.78 4.27 -2.67
N VAL A 85 6.40 5.37 -3.09
CA VAL A 85 7.08 5.46 -4.38
C VAL A 85 8.50 5.94 -4.08
N GLY A 86 9.49 5.30 -4.67
CA GLY A 86 10.88 5.64 -4.45
C GLY A 86 11.16 7.10 -4.77
N PRO A 87 12.10 7.75 -4.06
CA PRO A 87 12.34 9.19 -4.22
C PRO A 87 12.69 9.60 -5.66
N GLY A 88 13.41 8.76 -6.39
CA GLY A 88 13.76 9.03 -7.79
C GLY A 88 12.67 8.67 -8.79
N GLU A 89 11.56 8.10 -8.33
CA GLU A 89 10.51 7.55 -9.18
C GLU A 89 9.21 8.35 -9.16
N ARG A 90 9.19 9.46 -8.46
CA ARG A 90 8.01 10.30 -8.34
C ARG A 90 7.67 10.96 -9.67
N ARG A 91 6.37 11.28 -9.89
CA ARG A 91 5.82 11.90 -11.10
C ARG A 91 5.85 11.01 -12.34
N ARG A 92 6.08 9.71 -12.19
CA ARG A 92 6.01 8.74 -13.30
C ARG A 92 4.66 8.03 -13.38
N GLY A 93 3.70 8.42 -12.56
CA GLY A 93 2.38 7.78 -12.52
C GLY A 93 2.37 6.44 -11.81
N ILE A 94 3.43 6.09 -11.08
CA ILE A 94 3.56 4.80 -10.39
C ILE A 94 2.49 4.64 -9.31
N ALA A 95 2.28 5.66 -8.48
CA ALA A 95 1.25 5.62 -7.44
C ALA A 95 -0.14 5.38 -8.03
N ARG A 96 -0.43 5.99 -9.16
CA ARG A 96 -1.72 5.84 -9.85
C ARG A 96 -1.91 4.41 -10.37
N LEU A 97 -0.87 3.81 -10.94
CA LEU A 97 -0.90 2.43 -11.41
C LEU A 97 -1.07 1.45 -10.26
N LEU A 98 -0.37 1.68 -9.15
CA LEU A 98 -0.52 0.87 -7.94
C LEU A 98 -1.93 0.98 -7.38
N LEU A 99 -2.48 2.19 -7.32
CA LEU A 99 -3.84 2.42 -6.85
C LEU A 99 -4.87 1.69 -7.73
N LYS A 100 -4.66 1.68 -9.03
CA LYS A 100 -5.54 0.95 -9.96
C LYS A 100 -5.56 -0.54 -9.64
N SER A 101 -4.40 -1.15 -9.44
CA SER A 101 -4.31 -2.57 -9.07
C SER A 101 -4.94 -2.85 -7.72
N ALA A 102 -4.70 -1.99 -6.73
CA ALA A 102 -5.30 -2.10 -5.41
C ALA A 102 -6.82 -2.01 -5.46
N SER A 103 -7.35 -1.07 -6.25
CA SER A 103 -8.79 -0.89 -6.41
C SER A 103 -9.45 -2.11 -7.03
N GLN A 104 -8.82 -2.72 -8.04
CA GLN A 104 -9.31 -3.94 -8.66
C GLN A 104 -9.31 -5.11 -7.68
N ALA A 105 -8.24 -5.27 -6.89
CA ALA A 105 -8.15 -6.32 -5.89
C ALA A 105 -9.21 -6.15 -4.80
N ALA A 106 -9.44 -4.93 -4.35
CA ALA A 106 -10.48 -4.63 -3.36
C ALA A 106 -11.87 -4.99 -3.88
N ARG A 107 -12.19 -4.63 -5.14
CA ARG A 107 -13.46 -5.00 -5.75
C ARG A 107 -13.62 -6.51 -5.84
N SER A 108 -12.57 -7.21 -6.27
CA SER A 108 -12.59 -8.67 -6.37
C SER A 108 -12.77 -9.35 -5.01
N ALA A 109 -12.30 -8.72 -3.94
CA ALA A 109 -12.49 -9.21 -2.57
C ALA A 109 -13.86 -8.86 -1.99
N GLY A 110 -14.72 -8.18 -2.74
CA GLY A 110 -16.06 -7.82 -2.28
C GLY A 110 -16.12 -6.53 -1.48
N CYS A 111 -15.14 -5.66 -1.63
CA CYS A 111 -15.12 -4.40 -0.90
C CYS A 111 -16.00 -3.35 -1.59
N GLY A 112 -16.74 -2.57 -0.78
CA GLY A 112 -17.58 -1.49 -1.25
C GLY A 112 -16.90 -0.13 -1.18
N SER A 113 -15.81 -0.02 -0.43
CA SER A 113 -15.07 1.23 -0.28
C SER A 113 -13.58 0.96 -0.08
N LEU A 114 -12.78 1.97 -0.41
CA LEU A 114 -11.33 1.94 -0.26
C LEU A 114 -10.90 3.16 0.53
N HIS A 115 -10.24 2.95 1.63
CA HIS A 115 -9.78 3.99 2.54
C HIS A 115 -8.26 4.15 2.43
N LEU A 116 -7.81 5.38 2.55
CA LEU A 116 -6.39 5.71 2.57
C LEU A 116 -6.12 6.59 3.79
N LEU A 117 -5.19 6.16 4.63
CA LEU A 117 -4.75 6.98 5.75
C LEU A 117 -3.67 7.94 5.24
N ALA A 118 -3.96 9.24 5.27
CA ALA A 118 -3.06 10.28 4.80
C ALA A 118 -2.65 11.18 5.97
N PRO A 119 -1.52 10.92 6.64
CA PRO A 119 -1.11 11.75 7.77
C PRO A 119 -0.80 13.18 7.34
N PRO A 120 -1.10 14.17 8.19
CA PRO A 120 -0.79 15.57 7.87
C PRO A 120 0.69 15.84 7.63
N SER A 121 1.56 14.99 8.18
CA SER A 121 3.02 15.08 7.98
C SER A 121 3.47 14.75 6.55
N VAL A 122 2.57 14.19 5.73
CA VAL A 122 2.85 13.85 4.33
C VAL A 122 1.79 14.51 3.43
N PRO A 123 1.87 15.84 3.21
CA PRO A 123 0.82 16.56 2.45
C PRO A 123 0.67 16.06 1.01
N SER A 124 1.76 15.59 0.39
CA SER A 124 1.71 15.07 -0.98
C SER A 124 0.79 13.86 -1.12
N LEU A 125 0.69 13.03 -0.09
CA LEU A 125 -0.20 11.87 -0.09
C LEU A 125 -1.67 12.31 -0.07
N GLY A 126 -2.00 13.29 0.74
CA GLY A 126 -3.35 13.85 0.77
C GLY A 126 -3.75 14.50 -0.55
N HIS A 127 -2.83 15.25 -1.15
CA HIS A 127 -3.08 15.85 -2.47
C HIS A 127 -3.30 14.79 -3.55
N PHE A 128 -2.48 13.75 -3.56
CA PHE A 128 -2.65 12.63 -4.48
C PHE A 128 -3.99 11.95 -4.29
N ALA A 129 -4.38 11.69 -3.05
CA ALA A 129 -5.63 11.03 -2.73
C ALA A 129 -6.83 11.84 -3.25
N LYS A 130 -6.88 13.13 -2.97
CA LYS A 130 -7.97 13.99 -3.45
C LYS A 130 -8.02 14.04 -4.98
N ALA A 131 -6.87 14.13 -5.63
CA ALA A 131 -6.79 14.10 -7.09
C ALA A 131 -7.22 12.76 -7.68
N SER A 132 -7.19 11.69 -6.89
CA SER A 132 -7.55 10.33 -7.30
C SER A 132 -8.97 9.94 -6.88
N GLY A 133 -9.79 10.90 -6.44
CA GLY A 133 -11.18 10.66 -6.12
C GLY A 133 -11.49 10.33 -4.67
N PHE A 134 -10.53 10.44 -3.77
CA PHE A 134 -10.77 10.26 -2.35
C PHE A 134 -11.35 11.53 -1.73
N GLU A 135 -12.27 11.34 -0.81
CA GLU A 135 -12.85 12.42 -0.01
C GLU A 135 -12.55 12.18 1.46
N GLU A 136 -12.51 13.25 2.23
CA GLU A 136 -12.32 13.13 3.67
C GLU A 136 -13.53 12.44 4.31
N ALA A 137 -13.26 11.42 5.15
CA ALA A 137 -14.30 10.62 5.78
C ALA A 137 -14.10 10.53 7.31
N GLY A 138 -13.57 11.56 7.91
CA GLY A 138 -13.33 11.63 9.34
C GLY A 138 -11.86 11.66 9.70
N SER A 139 -11.56 11.54 10.98
CA SER A 139 -10.21 11.60 11.52
C SER A 139 -9.78 10.25 12.07
N SER A 140 -8.50 9.96 11.97
CA SER A 140 -7.91 8.79 12.62
C SER A 140 -7.34 9.19 13.96
N LEU A 141 -7.73 8.46 15.00
CA LEU A 141 -7.24 8.66 16.36
C LEU A 141 -6.46 7.40 16.76
N VAL A 142 -5.26 7.57 17.27
CA VAL A 142 -4.37 6.45 17.62
C VAL A 142 -4.06 6.47 19.11
N ARG A 143 -4.20 5.33 19.74
CA ARG A 143 -3.81 5.11 21.13
C ARG A 143 -2.90 3.88 21.18
N PRO A 144 -1.63 4.02 21.57
CA PRO A 144 -0.74 2.86 21.71
C PRO A 144 -1.27 1.90 22.78
N LEU A 145 -1.24 0.61 22.48
CA LEU A 145 -1.68 -0.43 23.41
C LEU A 145 -0.50 -1.17 24.04
N ARG A 146 0.70 -0.99 23.50
CA ARG A 146 1.92 -1.59 24.01
C ARG A 146 3.00 -0.53 24.13
N LYS A 147 3.88 -0.68 25.12
CA LYS A 147 5.01 0.23 25.30
C LYS A 147 5.92 0.15 24.07
N GLY A 148 6.27 1.30 23.51
CA GLY A 148 7.10 1.38 22.32
C GLY A 148 6.37 1.15 21.00
N ALA A 149 5.06 0.92 21.02
CA ALA A 149 4.27 0.82 19.80
C ALA A 149 4.10 2.20 19.16
N PRO A 150 4.11 2.27 17.82
CA PRO A 150 3.89 3.53 17.13
C PRO A 150 2.47 4.07 17.27
#